data_f8729609a89ea653fa51c48fc3d11d3b
#
_entry.id   f8729609a89ea653fa51c48fc3d11d3b
#
_cell.length_a   1.000
_cell.length_b   1.000
_cell.length_c   1.000
_cell.angle_alpha   90.00
_cell.angle_beta   90.00
_cell.angle_gamma   90.00
#
_symmetry.space_group_name_H-M   'P 1'
#
loop_
_entity.id
_entity.type
_entity.pdbx_description
1 polymer ?
#
loop_
_entity_poly.entity_id
_entity_poly.type
_entity_poly.pdbx_seq_one_letter_code
_entity_poly.pdbx_strand_id
1 'polypeptide(L)'
;MSADFAAKLLVRALIWVLPAYVANATPVVTVRLYRHRGKLHPIDGGLTLQDGRRLLGENKTWEGFLGGLLGGTVASMALDYLGLHSFPEGVTLSLGALLGDLLGAFIKRRLGLAPGAPAPLLDQLDFLFGGLLLRSLLFGPVDLQTLAVLILVTPVIHWATNAAAFLLGLKQHPW
;
A
#
# COMPACT_ATOMS: atom_id res chain seq x y z
N MET A 1 1.57 11.92 -28.48
CA MET A 1 0.70 10.85 -27.88
C MET A 1 -0.71 11.39 -27.91
N SER A 2 -1.68 10.70 -28.54
CA SER A 2 -3.06 11.18 -28.56
C SER A 2 -3.69 11.13 -27.15
N ALA A 3 -4.65 12.02 -26.88
CA ALA A 3 -5.35 12.05 -25.58
C ALA A 3 -6.06 10.69 -25.29
N ASP A 4 -6.61 10.05 -26.32
CA ASP A 4 -7.25 8.74 -26.21
C ASP A 4 -6.26 7.64 -25.79
N PHE A 5 -5.05 7.63 -26.31
CA PHE A 5 -4.00 6.69 -25.91
C PHE A 5 -3.60 6.90 -24.44
N ALA A 6 -3.41 8.16 -24.02
CA ALA A 6 -3.05 8.46 -22.64
C ALA A 6 -4.14 8.03 -21.65
N ALA A 7 -5.40 8.26 -21.98
CA ALA A 7 -6.54 7.83 -21.16
C ALA A 7 -6.60 6.29 -21.02
N LYS A 8 -6.45 5.57 -22.13
CA LYS A 8 -6.42 4.09 -22.11
C LYS A 8 -5.26 3.53 -21.29
N LEU A 9 -4.06 4.12 -21.43
CA LEU A 9 -2.90 3.73 -20.64
C LEU A 9 -3.12 3.96 -19.14
N LEU A 10 -3.67 5.11 -18.77
CA LEU A 10 -4.00 5.45 -17.39
C LEU A 10 -4.99 4.41 -16.80
N VAL A 11 -6.09 4.16 -17.48
CA VAL A 11 -7.12 3.22 -17.01
C VAL A 11 -6.53 1.81 -16.85
N ARG A 12 -5.77 1.33 -17.84
CA ARG A 12 -5.10 0.01 -17.75
C ARG A 12 -4.14 -0.06 -16.57
N ALA A 13 -3.28 0.95 -16.39
CA ALA A 13 -2.32 0.99 -15.30
C ALA A 13 -3.01 0.97 -13.93
N LEU A 14 -4.10 1.73 -13.77
CA LEU A 14 -4.87 1.79 -12.53
C LEU A 14 -5.60 0.48 -12.22
N ILE A 15 -6.22 -0.16 -13.21
CA ILE A 15 -6.86 -1.47 -13.04
C ILE A 15 -5.79 -2.51 -12.66
N TRP A 16 -4.67 -2.49 -13.36
CA TRP A 16 -3.60 -3.45 -13.15
C TRP A 16 -2.97 -3.35 -11.75
N VAL A 17 -2.78 -2.15 -11.20
CA VAL A 17 -2.18 -1.95 -9.87
C VAL A 17 -3.22 -1.97 -8.74
N LEU A 18 -4.52 -2.04 -9.05
CA LEU A 18 -5.61 -1.96 -8.07
C LEU A 18 -5.46 -2.91 -6.87
N PRO A 19 -5.02 -4.19 -7.02
CA PRO A 19 -4.80 -5.06 -5.87
C PRO A 19 -3.81 -4.47 -4.85
N ALA A 20 -2.73 -3.81 -5.30
CA ALA A 20 -1.78 -3.14 -4.42
C ALA A 20 -2.41 -1.95 -3.67
N TYR A 21 -3.22 -1.15 -4.35
CA TYR A 21 -3.95 -0.04 -3.73
C TYR A 21 -4.94 -0.52 -2.67
N VAL A 22 -5.71 -1.56 -2.98
CA VAL A 22 -6.65 -2.16 -2.02
C VAL A 22 -5.90 -2.74 -0.81
N ALA A 23 -4.80 -3.47 -1.04
CA ALA A 23 -3.96 -4.02 0.02
C ALA A 23 -3.42 -2.93 0.94
N ASN A 24 -2.99 -1.78 0.39
CA ASN A 24 -2.47 -0.65 1.17
C ASN A 24 -3.57 0.13 1.92
N ALA A 25 -4.78 0.21 1.39
CA ALA A 25 -5.89 0.95 2.01
C ALA A 25 -6.63 0.14 3.09
N THR A 26 -6.80 -1.16 2.90
CA THR A 26 -7.59 -2.05 3.78
C THR A 26 -7.13 -2.06 5.24
N PRO A 27 -5.81 -1.99 5.58
CA PRO A 27 -5.34 -1.94 6.95
C PRO A 27 -5.99 -0.84 7.80
N VAL A 28 -6.29 0.32 7.21
CA VAL A 28 -6.94 1.44 7.90
C VAL A 28 -8.32 1.02 8.44
N VAL A 29 -9.11 0.34 7.61
CA VAL A 29 -10.44 -0.17 7.98
C VAL A 29 -10.32 -1.32 8.96
N THR A 30 -9.45 -2.29 8.69
CA THR A 30 -9.26 -3.48 9.53
C THR A 30 -8.85 -3.10 10.95
N VAL A 31 -7.82 -2.26 11.09
CA VAL A 31 -7.34 -1.79 12.40
C VAL A 31 -8.45 -1.02 13.15
N ARG A 32 -9.24 -0.20 12.44
CA ARG A 32 -10.36 0.52 13.05
C ARG A 32 -11.41 -0.43 13.61
N LEU A 33 -11.80 -1.45 12.85
CA LEU A 33 -12.78 -2.47 13.28
C LEU A 33 -12.27 -3.31 14.45
N TYR A 34 -11.00 -3.73 14.41
CA TYR A 34 -10.40 -4.54 15.48
C TYR A 34 -10.16 -3.77 16.76
N ARG A 35 -9.85 -2.49 16.71
CA ARG A 35 -9.61 -1.65 17.89
C ARG A 35 -10.78 -1.65 18.88
N HIS A 36 -12.00 -1.89 18.40
CA HIS A 36 -13.20 -2.01 19.23
C HIS A 36 -13.41 -3.43 19.78
N ARG A 37 -12.66 -4.43 19.31
CA ARG A 37 -12.84 -5.84 19.66
C ARG A 37 -11.72 -6.44 20.51
N GLY A 38 -10.56 -5.80 20.57
CA GLY A 38 -9.44 -6.34 21.31
C GLY A 38 -8.13 -5.56 21.15
N LYS A 39 -7.06 -6.17 21.64
CA LYS A 39 -5.70 -5.65 21.50
C LYS A 39 -5.18 -5.89 20.07
N LEU A 40 -4.55 -4.89 19.51
CA LEU A 40 -3.78 -5.00 18.26
C LEU A 40 -2.38 -5.54 18.56
N HIS A 41 -1.84 -6.35 17.64
CA HIS A 41 -0.53 -6.99 17.78
C HIS A 41 0.49 -6.35 16.81
N PRO A 42 1.39 -5.48 17.30
CA PRO A 42 2.44 -4.91 16.47
C PRO A 42 3.32 -5.99 15.86
N ILE A 43 3.64 -5.86 14.57
CA ILE A 43 4.47 -6.84 13.83
C ILE A 43 5.87 -6.93 14.43
N ASP A 44 6.42 -5.81 14.90
CA ASP A 44 7.74 -5.74 15.52
C ASP A 44 7.79 -6.21 16.99
N GLY A 45 6.64 -6.61 17.57
CA GLY A 45 6.55 -7.06 18.96
C GLY A 45 7.08 -6.03 19.98
N GLY A 46 7.25 -4.77 19.60
CA GLY A 46 7.86 -3.74 20.44
C GLY A 46 9.38 -3.64 20.31
N LEU A 47 10.00 -4.37 19.39
CA LEU A 47 11.44 -4.41 19.20
C LEU A 47 12.02 -3.01 18.92
N THR A 48 13.01 -2.62 19.73
CA THR A 48 13.83 -1.43 19.53
C THR A 48 15.23 -1.82 19.08
N LEU A 49 15.83 -1.02 18.20
CA LEU A 49 17.19 -1.22 17.74
C LEU A 49 18.18 -0.44 18.60
N GLN A 50 19.50 -0.56 18.29
CA GLN A 50 20.58 0.07 19.04
C GLN A 50 20.48 1.60 19.15
N ASP A 51 19.78 2.24 18.21
CA ASP A 51 19.51 3.68 18.22
C ASP A 51 18.34 4.09 19.15
N GLY A 52 17.81 3.16 19.95
CA GLY A 52 16.67 3.38 20.86
C GLY A 52 15.32 3.55 20.19
N ARG A 53 15.23 3.36 18.86
CA ARG A 53 14.00 3.54 18.10
C ARG A 53 13.37 2.18 17.75
N ARG A 54 12.05 2.11 17.73
CA ARG A 54 11.32 0.89 17.31
C ARG A 54 11.70 0.48 15.89
N LEU A 55 11.58 -0.81 15.59
CA LEU A 55 11.84 -1.35 14.26
C LEU A 55 10.84 -0.79 13.23
N LEU A 56 9.54 -0.93 13.47
CA LEU A 56 8.47 -0.50 12.57
C LEU A 56 7.56 0.56 13.22
N GLY A 57 7.24 0.38 14.50
CA GLY A 57 6.31 1.20 15.26
C GLY A 57 4.95 0.51 15.48
N GLU A 58 4.19 1.04 16.43
CA GLU A 58 2.95 0.43 16.93
C GLU A 58 1.81 0.38 15.91
N ASN A 59 1.85 1.22 14.87
CA ASN A 59 0.82 1.28 13.84
C ASN A 59 0.92 0.17 12.79
N LYS A 60 2.02 -0.60 12.76
CA LYS A 60 2.17 -1.75 11.86
C LYS A 60 1.82 -3.03 12.63
N THR A 61 0.62 -3.55 12.38
CA THR A 61 0.01 -4.66 13.13
C THR A 61 -0.27 -5.85 12.24
N TRP A 62 -0.29 -7.05 12.82
CA TRP A 62 -0.64 -8.28 12.11
C TRP A 62 -2.07 -8.25 11.57
N GLU A 63 -3.02 -7.68 12.32
CA GLU A 63 -4.42 -7.54 11.88
C GLU A 63 -4.50 -6.65 10.63
N GLY A 64 -3.77 -5.54 10.62
CA GLY A 64 -3.69 -4.68 9.45
C GLY A 64 -3.05 -5.37 8.25
N PHE A 65 -1.93 -6.05 8.46
CA PHE A 65 -1.21 -6.76 7.40
C PHE A 65 -2.07 -7.87 6.78
N LEU A 66 -2.66 -8.74 7.61
CA LEU A 66 -3.50 -9.84 7.14
C LEU A 66 -4.79 -9.32 6.48
N GLY A 67 -5.39 -8.25 7.05
CA GLY A 67 -6.54 -7.59 6.44
C GLY A 67 -6.21 -6.99 5.07
N GLY A 68 -5.05 -6.34 4.95
CA GLY A 68 -4.56 -5.81 3.68
C GLY A 68 -4.32 -6.91 2.64
N LEU A 69 -3.65 -7.98 3.04
CA LEU A 69 -3.40 -9.13 2.16
C LEU A 69 -4.71 -9.77 1.69
N LEU A 70 -5.67 -9.96 2.60
CA LEU A 70 -6.99 -10.49 2.25
C LEU A 70 -7.73 -9.56 1.28
N GLY A 71 -7.75 -8.24 1.56
CA GLY A 71 -8.41 -7.26 0.68
C GLY A 71 -7.81 -7.25 -0.72
N GLY A 72 -6.49 -7.23 -0.83
CA GLY A 72 -5.77 -7.29 -2.10
C GLY A 72 -6.00 -8.61 -2.85
N THR A 73 -6.05 -9.73 -2.12
CA THR A 73 -6.37 -11.06 -2.68
C THR A 73 -7.79 -11.08 -3.26
N VAL A 74 -8.77 -10.54 -2.55
CA VAL A 74 -10.16 -10.45 -3.04
C VAL A 74 -10.24 -9.56 -4.28
N ALA A 75 -9.55 -8.42 -4.29
CA ALA A 75 -9.47 -7.57 -5.48
C ALA A 75 -8.83 -8.31 -6.66
N SER A 76 -7.76 -9.09 -6.41
CA SER A 76 -7.10 -9.91 -7.45
C SER A 76 -8.04 -10.96 -8.02
N MET A 77 -8.81 -11.66 -7.17
CA MET A 77 -9.81 -12.64 -7.62
C MET A 77 -10.89 -11.99 -8.48
N ALA A 78 -11.39 -10.83 -8.06
CA ALA A 78 -12.44 -10.13 -8.81
C ALA A 78 -11.94 -9.70 -10.20
N LEU A 79 -10.73 -9.16 -10.29
CA LEU A 79 -10.14 -8.74 -11.56
C LEU A 79 -9.79 -9.92 -12.47
N ASP A 80 -9.34 -11.03 -11.92
CA ASP A 80 -9.07 -12.27 -12.67
C ASP A 80 -10.36 -12.84 -13.24
N TYR A 81 -11.42 -12.91 -12.44
CA TYR A 81 -12.75 -13.34 -12.91
C TYR A 81 -13.30 -12.48 -14.06
N LEU A 82 -12.99 -11.17 -14.05
CA LEU A 82 -13.35 -10.24 -15.12
C LEU A 82 -12.39 -10.29 -16.32
N GLY A 83 -11.35 -11.13 -16.30
CA GLY A 83 -10.34 -11.21 -17.35
C GLY A 83 -9.46 -9.97 -17.47
N LEU A 84 -9.39 -9.14 -16.42
CA LEU A 84 -8.67 -7.86 -16.40
C LEU A 84 -7.26 -7.95 -15.79
N HIS A 85 -6.99 -9.02 -15.02
CA HIS A 85 -5.74 -9.20 -14.31
C HIS A 85 -5.48 -10.69 -14.04
N SER A 86 -4.22 -11.09 -13.92
CA SER A 86 -3.85 -12.43 -13.47
C SER A 86 -3.89 -12.53 -11.94
N PHE A 87 -4.63 -13.50 -11.38
CA PHE A 87 -4.74 -13.69 -9.93
C PHE A 87 -3.39 -13.78 -9.20
N PRO A 88 -2.42 -14.64 -9.64
CA PRO A 88 -1.12 -14.72 -8.94
C PRO A 88 -0.33 -13.41 -8.98
N GLU A 89 -0.42 -12.67 -10.07
CA GLU A 89 0.24 -11.38 -10.23
C GLU A 89 -0.35 -10.33 -9.29
N GLY A 90 -1.69 -10.27 -9.17
CA GLY A 90 -2.37 -9.36 -8.25
C GLY A 90 -2.10 -9.66 -6.79
N VAL A 91 -2.03 -10.94 -6.39
CA VAL A 91 -1.63 -11.33 -5.03
C VAL A 91 -0.18 -10.91 -4.76
N THR A 92 0.71 -11.07 -5.74
CA THR A 92 2.10 -10.65 -5.62
C THR A 92 2.24 -9.14 -5.46
N LEU A 93 1.49 -8.35 -6.25
CA LEU A 93 1.42 -6.89 -6.08
C LEU A 93 0.94 -6.50 -4.69
N SER A 94 -0.07 -7.19 -4.17
CA SER A 94 -0.65 -6.93 -2.85
C SER A 94 0.34 -7.23 -1.73
N LEU A 95 1.00 -8.37 -1.77
CA LEU A 95 2.03 -8.74 -0.79
C LEU A 95 3.22 -7.77 -0.85
N GLY A 96 3.70 -7.47 -2.05
CA GLY A 96 4.79 -6.52 -2.26
C GLY A 96 4.44 -5.12 -1.74
N ALA A 97 3.20 -4.67 -1.93
CA ALA A 97 2.74 -3.38 -1.41
C ALA A 97 2.78 -3.34 0.13
N LEU A 98 2.32 -4.38 0.79
CA LEU A 98 2.40 -4.46 2.26
C LEU A 98 3.84 -4.51 2.77
N LEU A 99 4.73 -5.23 2.10
CA LEU A 99 6.14 -5.27 2.45
C LEU A 99 6.83 -3.90 2.21
N GLY A 100 6.46 -3.21 1.14
CA GLY A 100 6.93 -1.84 0.85
C GLY A 100 6.52 -0.85 1.93
N ASP A 101 5.26 -0.89 2.36
CA ASP A 101 4.73 -0.08 3.46
C ASP A 101 5.45 -0.38 4.80
N LEU A 102 5.80 -1.64 5.08
CA LEU A 102 6.63 -1.98 6.24
C LEU A 102 8.06 -1.42 6.10
N LEU A 103 8.65 -1.50 4.92
CA LEU A 103 9.97 -0.92 4.65
C LEU A 103 9.96 0.61 4.80
N GLY A 104 8.93 1.28 4.29
CA GLY A 104 8.71 2.71 4.49
C GLY A 104 8.62 3.07 5.97
N ALA A 105 7.87 2.28 6.76
CA ALA A 105 7.79 2.46 8.19
C ALA A 105 9.16 2.29 8.88
N PHE A 106 9.94 1.28 8.49
CA PHE A 106 11.30 1.08 8.98
C PHE A 106 12.20 2.29 8.68
N ILE A 107 12.22 2.76 7.43
CA ILE A 107 13.00 3.93 7.01
C ILE A 107 12.61 5.16 7.86
N LYS A 108 11.31 5.40 8.06
CA LYS A 108 10.83 6.52 8.89
C LYS A 108 11.36 6.45 10.33
N ARG A 109 11.40 5.24 10.91
CA ARG A 109 11.98 5.06 12.25
C ARG A 109 13.49 5.37 12.26
N ARG A 110 14.24 4.95 11.23
CA ARG A 110 15.69 5.27 11.14
C ARG A 110 15.92 6.78 10.96
N LEU A 111 15.04 7.47 10.25
CA LEU A 111 15.09 8.94 10.10
C LEU A 111 14.62 9.71 11.36
N GLY A 112 14.18 9.04 12.41
CA GLY A 112 13.71 9.66 13.65
C GLY A 112 12.32 10.25 13.60
N LEU A 113 11.54 9.96 12.57
CA LEU A 113 10.16 10.42 12.47
C LEU A 113 9.28 9.65 13.46
N ALA A 114 8.40 10.34 14.17
CA ALA A 114 7.47 9.71 15.11
C ALA A 114 6.40 8.85 14.40
N PRO A 115 5.82 7.81 15.06
CA PRO A 115 4.69 7.08 14.52
C PRO A 115 3.57 8.02 14.09
N GLY A 116 3.08 7.88 12.84
CA GLY A 116 2.05 8.76 12.26
C GLY A 116 2.57 10.07 11.67
N ALA A 117 3.86 10.41 11.84
CA ALA A 117 4.43 11.58 11.18
C ALA A 117 4.42 11.42 9.65
N PRO A 118 4.06 12.46 8.89
CA PRO A 118 4.05 12.42 7.43
C PRO A 118 5.48 12.38 6.88
N ALA A 119 5.68 11.59 5.84
CA ALA A 119 6.89 11.57 5.04
C ALA A 119 6.49 11.66 3.56
N PRO A 120 6.33 12.88 3.03
CA PRO A 120 5.91 13.08 1.64
C PRO A 120 6.76 12.27 0.66
N LEU A 121 6.14 11.79 -0.41
CA LEU A 121 6.68 10.84 -1.38
C LEU A 121 6.97 9.44 -0.83
N LEU A 122 7.61 9.30 0.33
CA LEU A 122 7.86 7.99 0.92
C LEU A 122 6.54 7.29 1.25
N ASP A 123 5.64 7.91 2.01
CA ASP A 123 4.33 7.34 2.37
C ASP A 123 3.41 7.11 1.15
N GLN A 124 3.69 7.76 0.05
CA GLN A 124 2.87 7.70 -1.16
C GLN A 124 3.36 6.64 -2.14
N LEU A 125 4.64 6.30 -2.11
CA LEU A 125 5.28 5.46 -3.11
C LEU A 125 5.91 4.17 -2.54
N ASP A 126 6.10 4.05 -1.22
CA ASP A 126 6.72 2.87 -0.61
C ASP A 126 5.99 1.57 -0.96
N PHE A 127 4.68 1.55 -0.80
CA PHE A 127 3.84 0.40 -1.14
C PHE A 127 3.84 0.12 -2.66
N LEU A 128 3.82 1.18 -3.49
CA LEU A 128 3.87 1.03 -4.94
C LEU A 128 5.19 0.38 -5.36
N PHE A 129 6.32 0.92 -4.90
CA PHE A 129 7.64 0.35 -5.23
C PHE A 129 7.82 -1.06 -4.70
N GLY A 130 7.35 -1.36 -3.48
CA GLY A 130 7.37 -2.72 -2.95
C GLY A 130 6.57 -3.70 -3.81
N GLY A 131 5.35 -3.31 -4.22
CA GLY A 131 4.49 -4.09 -5.12
C GLY A 131 5.13 -4.34 -6.47
N LEU A 132 5.58 -3.26 -7.12
CA LEU A 132 6.22 -3.35 -8.45
C LEU A 132 7.53 -4.14 -8.42
N LEU A 133 8.34 -3.99 -7.36
CA LEU A 133 9.58 -4.74 -7.21
C LEU A 133 9.32 -6.24 -7.08
N LEU A 134 8.46 -6.66 -6.14
CA LEU A 134 8.18 -8.07 -5.92
C LEU A 134 7.55 -8.71 -7.17
N ARG A 135 6.61 -8.00 -7.81
CA ARG A 135 6.01 -8.43 -9.07
C ARG A 135 7.06 -8.56 -10.18
N SER A 136 7.96 -7.58 -10.31
CA SER A 136 8.98 -7.61 -11.37
C SER A 136 9.97 -8.75 -11.20
N LEU A 137 10.28 -9.14 -9.97
CA LEU A 137 11.14 -10.30 -9.68
C LEU A 137 10.52 -11.64 -10.12
N LEU A 138 9.19 -11.77 -10.06
CA LEU A 138 8.49 -13.03 -10.33
C LEU A 138 7.90 -13.11 -11.74
N PHE A 139 7.50 -11.98 -12.33
CA PHE A 139 6.76 -11.94 -13.60
C PHE A 139 7.47 -11.11 -14.69
N GLY A 140 8.67 -10.61 -14.40
CA GLY A 140 9.43 -9.78 -15.33
C GLY A 140 9.16 -8.27 -15.18
N PRO A 141 9.93 -7.42 -15.86
CA PRO A 141 9.91 -5.97 -15.68
C PRO A 141 8.58 -5.34 -16.09
N VAL A 142 8.21 -4.27 -15.40
CA VAL A 142 7.08 -3.40 -15.78
C VAL A 142 7.54 -2.46 -16.89
N ASP A 143 6.69 -2.25 -17.90
CA ASP A 143 7.00 -1.30 -18.96
C ASP A 143 7.12 0.14 -18.43
N LEU A 144 7.99 0.92 -19.06
CA LEU A 144 8.35 2.25 -18.60
C LEU A 144 7.15 3.22 -18.62
N GLN A 145 6.21 3.06 -19.55
CA GLN A 145 5.04 3.94 -19.64
C GLN A 145 4.09 3.72 -18.49
N THR A 146 3.78 2.45 -18.17
CA THR A 146 2.99 2.08 -16.99
C THR A 146 3.66 2.55 -15.71
N LEU A 147 4.97 2.33 -15.55
CA LEU A 147 5.74 2.79 -14.39
C LEU A 147 5.65 4.31 -14.21
N ALA A 148 5.87 5.08 -15.29
CA ALA A 148 5.80 6.54 -15.25
C ALA A 148 4.41 7.05 -14.85
N VAL A 149 3.36 6.47 -15.44
CA VAL A 149 1.97 6.81 -15.08
C VAL A 149 1.71 6.55 -13.60
N LEU A 150 2.08 5.39 -13.10
CA LEU A 150 1.83 5.02 -11.69
C LEU A 150 2.60 5.93 -10.72
N ILE A 151 3.86 6.26 -10.99
CA ILE A 151 4.65 7.17 -10.14
C ILE A 151 4.03 8.56 -10.09
N LEU A 152 3.50 9.07 -11.20
CA LEU A 152 2.90 10.41 -11.27
C LEU A 152 1.52 10.46 -10.62
N VAL A 153 0.71 9.43 -10.78
CA VAL A 153 -0.71 9.43 -10.35
C VAL A 153 -0.88 8.93 -8.93
N THR A 154 -0.05 7.99 -8.46
CA THR A 154 -0.17 7.41 -7.11
C THR A 154 -0.14 8.45 -5.99
N PRO A 155 0.74 9.47 -5.97
CA PRO A 155 0.72 10.48 -4.93
C PRO A 155 -0.61 11.23 -4.81
N VAL A 156 -1.24 11.52 -5.95
CA VAL A 156 -2.55 12.20 -5.99
C VAL A 156 -3.65 11.29 -5.45
N ILE A 157 -3.70 10.04 -5.90
CA ILE A 157 -4.67 9.05 -5.42
C ILE A 157 -4.47 8.78 -3.93
N HIS A 158 -3.23 8.59 -3.48
CA HIS A 158 -2.91 8.34 -2.08
C HIS A 158 -3.35 9.52 -1.18
N TRP A 159 -3.07 10.75 -1.60
CA TRP A 159 -3.53 11.93 -0.88
C TRP A 159 -5.07 12.00 -0.84
N ALA A 160 -5.75 11.81 -1.96
CA ALA A 160 -7.21 11.85 -2.05
C ALA A 160 -7.87 10.77 -1.19
N THR A 161 -7.36 9.54 -1.21
CA THR A 161 -7.89 8.42 -0.38
C THR A 161 -7.66 8.66 1.11
N ASN A 162 -6.51 9.22 1.50
CA ASN A 162 -6.25 9.57 2.89
C ASN A 162 -7.13 10.72 3.38
N ALA A 163 -7.33 11.76 2.55
CA ALA A 163 -8.26 12.83 2.86
C ALA A 163 -9.71 12.29 3.03
N ALA A 164 -10.15 11.41 2.14
CA ALA A 164 -11.45 10.75 2.27
C ALA A 164 -11.54 9.90 3.54
N ALA A 165 -10.51 9.12 3.88
CA ALA A 165 -10.47 8.32 5.11
C ALA A 165 -10.52 9.21 6.38
N PHE A 166 -9.89 10.37 6.36
CA PHE A 166 -9.97 11.36 7.42
C PHE A 166 -11.39 11.93 7.55
N LEU A 167 -12.01 12.35 6.46
CA LEU A 167 -13.40 12.87 6.45
C LEU A 167 -14.41 11.83 6.95
N LEU A 168 -14.17 10.54 6.68
CA LEU A 168 -14.98 9.43 7.18
C LEU A 168 -14.65 9.02 8.64
N GLY A 169 -13.75 9.73 9.31
CA GLY A 169 -13.34 9.42 10.69
C GLY A 169 -12.54 8.13 10.85
N LEU A 170 -12.02 7.57 9.75
CA LEU A 170 -11.19 6.35 9.77
C LEU A 170 -9.74 6.64 10.15
N LYS A 171 -9.25 7.86 9.86
CA LYS A 171 -7.91 8.36 10.23
C LYS A 171 -8.00 9.59 11.12
N GLN A 172 -6.96 9.83 11.92
CA GLN A 172 -6.87 11.02 12.78
C GLN A 172 -6.28 12.22 12.03
N HIS A 173 -5.60 11.99 10.91
CA HIS A 173 -4.95 13.00 10.09
C HIS A 173 -5.21 12.74 8.61
N PRO A 174 -5.25 13.79 7.75
CA PRO A 174 -5.56 13.66 6.32
C PRO A 174 -4.39 13.17 5.45
N TRP A 175 -3.24 12.84 6.06
CA TRP A 175 -2.06 12.29 5.37
C TRP A 175 -1.78 10.85 5.70
#